data_442de39187e5cfe7cc89cc8ba246aa01
#
_entry.id   442de39187e5cfe7cc89cc8ba246aa01
#
_cell.length_a   1.000
_cell.length_b   1.000
_cell.length_c   1.000
_cell.angle_alpha   90.00
_cell.angle_beta   90.00
_cell.angle_gamma   90.00
#
_symmetry.space_group_name_H-M   'P 1'
#
loop_
_entity.id
_entity.type
_entity.pdbx_description
1 polymer ?
#
loop_
_entity_poly.entity_id
_entity_poly.type
_entity_poly.pdbx_seq_one_letter_code
_entity_poly.pdbx_strand_id
1 'polypeptide(L)' 'MNTRLNQKVIRGELVEVIENSGGFLGGIEYQLVIGGKIKEQSKDLSYILSAFDRYW' A
#
# COMPACT_ATOMS: atom_id res chain seq x y z
N MET A 1 -1.84 -6.13 -12.11
CA MET A 1 -0.70 -6.80 -11.44
C MET A 1 -0.36 -6.06 -10.16
N ASN A 2 -0.10 -6.80 -9.09
CA ASN A 2 0.20 -6.21 -7.79
C ASN A 2 1.68 -6.42 -7.47
N THR A 3 2.36 -5.35 -7.08
CA THR A 3 3.76 -5.40 -6.71
C THR A 3 3.92 -4.83 -5.31
N ARG A 4 4.57 -5.58 -4.43
CA ARG A 4 4.84 -5.09 -3.09
C ARG A 4 6.10 -4.23 -3.13
N LEU A 5 5.95 -2.96 -2.74
CA LEU A 5 7.05 -2.00 -2.78
C LEU A 5 7.78 -1.92 -1.44
N ASN A 6 7.08 -2.17 -0.34
CA ASN A 6 7.66 -2.08 1.00
C ASN A 6 6.85 -2.89 1.97
N GLN A 7 7.45 -3.26 3.11
CA GLN A 7 6.73 -4.00 4.14
C GLN A 7 7.41 -3.83 5.50
N LYS A 8 6.62 -3.99 6.54
CA LYS A 8 7.13 -4.03 7.93
C LYS A 8 6.11 -4.77 8.78
N VAL A 9 6.51 -5.17 9.97
CA VAL A 9 5.60 -5.83 10.92
C VAL A 9 5.46 -4.92 12.14
N ILE A 10 4.23 -4.57 12.48
CA ILE A 10 3.93 -3.71 13.62
C ILE A 10 2.93 -4.45 14.50
N ARG A 11 3.30 -4.70 15.73
CA ARG A 11 2.44 -5.38 16.71
C ARG A 11 1.84 -6.68 16.17
N GLY A 12 2.65 -7.44 15.44
CA GLY A 12 2.23 -8.73 14.91
C GLY A 12 1.45 -8.66 13.60
N GLU A 13 1.23 -7.48 13.06
CA GLU A 13 0.50 -7.32 11.80
C GLU A 13 1.45 -6.93 10.67
N LEU A 14 1.27 -7.55 9.52
CA LEU A 14 2.06 -7.21 8.33
C LEU A 14 1.50 -5.94 7.70
N VAL A 15 2.36 -4.95 7.53
CA VAL A 15 2.01 -3.67 6.90
C VAL A 15 2.74 -3.60 5.57
N GLU A 16 2.00 -3.39 4.49
CA GLU A 16 2.56 -3.44 3.14
C GLU A 16 2.16 -2.22 2.32
N VAL A 17 3.05 -1.81 1.43
CA VAL A 17 2.71 -0.84 0.38
C VAL A 17 2.65 -1.63 -0.93
N ILE A 18 1.50 -1.60 -1.57
CA ILE A 18 1.24 -2.37 -2.78
C ILE A 18 0.98 -1.41 -3.95
N GLU A 19 1.68 -1.66 -5.06
CA GLU A 19 1.38 -0.98 -6.32
C GLU A 19 0.44 -1.88 -7.11
N ASN A 20 -0.73 -1.37 -7.43
CA ASN A 20 -1.72 -2.09 -8.22
C ASN A 20 -1.82 -1.44 -9.59
N SER A 21 -1.35 -2.14 -10.62
CA SER A 21 -1.37 -1.64 -11.99
C SER A 21 -2.18 -2.56 -12.88
N GLY A 22 -2.57 -2.05 -14.05
CA GLY A 22 -3.32 -2.84 -15.01
C GLY A 22 -4.79 -2.94 -14.71
N GLY A 23 -5.37 -1.96 -14.02
CA GLY A 23 -6.79 -1.90 -13.80
C GLY A 23 -7.56 -1.66 -15.10
N PHE A 24 -8.89 -1.59 -14.99
CA PHE A 24 -9.77 -1.48 -16.15
C PHE A 24 -9.37 -0.36 -17.11
N LEU A 25 -8.93 0.77 -16.55
CA LEU A 25 -8.51 1.91 -17.37
C LEU A 25 -6.99 2.02 -17.50
N GLY A 26 -6.25 0.97 -17.09
CA GLY A 26 -4.80 0.97 -17.18
C GLY A 26 -4.08 1.89 -16.20
N GLY A 27 -4.77 2.36 -15.18
CA GLY A 27 -4.17 3.24 -14.19
C GLY A 27 -3.35 2.50 -13.16
N ILE A 28 -2.56 3.27 -12.41
CA ILE A 28 -1.77 2.75 -11.29
C ILE A 28 -2.31 3.34 -10.00
N GLU A 29 -2.52 2.50 -9.00
CA GLU A 29 -2.92 2.93 -7.68
C GLU A 29 -2.02 2.30 -6.65
N TYR A 30 -1.87 2.98 -5.52
CA TYR A 30 -1.05 2.50 -4.41
C TYR A 30 -1.94 2.27 -3.21
N GLN A 31 -1.64 1.23 -2.45
CA GLN A 31 -2.46 0.82 -1.33
C GLN A 31 -1.58 0.60 -0.11
N LEU A 32 -2.08 1.01 1.05
CA LEU A 32 -1.49 0.64 2.32
C LEU A 32 -2.34 -0.49 2.87
N VAL A 33 -1.75 -1.67 2.99
CA VAL A 33 -2.45 -2.89 3.41
C VAL A 33 -1.93 -3.30 4.77
N ILE A 34 -2.84 -3.49 5.72
CA ILE A 34 -2.50 -3.86 7.09
C ILE A 34 -3.28 -5.11 7.46
N GLY A 35 -2.55 -6.20 7.79
CA GLY A 35 -3.19 -7.46 8.15
C GLY A 35 -4.08 -8.00 7.05
N GLY A 36 -3.74 -7.75 5.79
CA GLY A 36 -4.50 -8.21 4.65
C GLY A 36 -5.67 -7.31 4.26
N LYS A 37 -5.84 -6.17 4.94
CA LYS A 37 -6.94 -5.23 4.65
C LYS A 37 -6.40 -3.91 4.15
N ILE A 38 -7.06 -3.34 3.15
CA ILE A 38 -6.66 -2.04 2.60
C ILE A 38 -7.03 -0.95 3.59
N LYS A 39 -6.02 -0.26 4.11
CA LYS A 39 -6.20 0.83 5.06
C LYS A 39 -6.33 2.18 4.34
N GLU A 40 -5.49 2.39 3.32
CA GLU A 40 -5.46 3.61 2.53
C GLU A 40 -5.26 3.24 1.07
N GLN A 41 -5.72 4.10 0.19
CA GLN A 41 -5.57 3.89 -1.24
C GLN A 41 -5.46 5.25 -1.91
N SER A 42 -4.50 5.39 -2.82
CA SER A 42 -4.26 6.66 -3.47
C SER A 42 -3.48 6.44 -4.76
N LYS A 43 -3.60 7.38 -5.69
CA LYS A 43 -2.77 7.39 -6.89
C LYS A 43 -1.44 8.08 -6.62
N ASP A 44 -1.28 8.68 -5.45
CA ASP A 44 -0.07 9.39 -5.07
C ASP A 44 0.78 8.50 -4.18
N LEU A 45 1.90 8.01 -4.72
CA LEU A 45 2.80 7.12 -4.00
C LEU A 45 3.36 7.79 -2.74
N SER A 46 3.71 9.07 -2.82
CA SER A 46 4.28 9.75 -1.66
C SER A 46 3.29 9.84 -0.50
N TYR A 47 2.00 9.97 -0.80
CA TYR A 47 0.97 9.94 0.23
C TYR A 47 0.96 8.58 0.94
N ILE A 48 0.99 7.50 0.17
CA ILE A 48 0.95 6.14 0.74
C ILE A 48 2.23 5.84 1.51
N LEU A 49 3.39 6.26 0.99
CA LEU A 49 4.66 6.06 1.70
C LEU A 49 4.69 6.83 3.01
N SER A 50 4.13 8.03 3.03
CA SER A 50 4.04 8.81 4.26
C SER A 50 3.12 8.13 5.28
N ALA A 51 2.00 7.59 4.82
CA ALA A 51 1.10 6.85 5.69
C ALA A 51 1.77 5.59 6.24
N PHE A 52 2.53 4.89 5.40
CA PHE A 52 3.30 3.73 5.81
C PHE A 52 4.32 4.09 6.90
N ASP A 53 5.06 5.19 6.68
CA ASP A 53 6.09 5.64 7.62
C ASP A 53 5.49 6.01 8.98
N ARG A 54 4.31 6.62 8.98
CA ARG A 54 3.66 7.07 10.21
C ARG A 54 2.94 5.96 10.96
N TYR A 55 2.81 4.80 10.36
CA TYR A 55 2.10 3.70 11.02
C TYR A 55 3.04 2.98 11.96
N TRP A 56 2.69 3.00 13.24
CA TRP A 56 3.48 2.37 14.31
C TRP A 56 2.61 1.55 15.23
#